data_d7202fe91ffeec3d88960b0b779fcd90
#
_entry.id   d7202fe91ffeec3d88960b0b779fcd90
#
_cell.length_a   1.000
_cell.length_b   1.000
_cell.length_c   1.000
_cell.angle_alpha   90.00
_cell.angle_beta   90.00
_cell.angle_gamma   90.00
#
_symmetry.space_group_name_H-M   'P 1'
#
loop_
_entity.id
_entity.type
_entity.pdbx_description
1 polymer ?
#
loop_
_entity_poly.entity_id
_entity_poly.type
_entity_poly.pdbx_seq_one_letter_code
_entity_poly.pdbx_strand_id
1 'polypeptide(L)'
;MPLNTKVMAVKSGKITDVGYSNSYGYYVKYKTYDKYDILCAHLDSVTVKKGDNVIQGDVVAYSGNTGDSTGPHLHYEIKLGDEYI
;
A
#
# COMPACT_ATOMS: atom_id res chain seq x y z
N MET A 1 -9.64 10.30 -0.81
CA MET A 1 -9.10 10.20 0.55
C MET A 1 -8.28 11.43 0.88
N PRO A 2 -8.46 12.06 2.05
CA PRO A 2 -7.66 13.23 2.42
C PRO A 2 -6.18 12.90 2.55
N LEU A 3 -5.33 13.94 2.47
CA LEU A 3 -3.90 13.80 2.71
C LEU A 3 -3.63 13.34 4.14
N ASN A 4 -2.59 12.53 4.31
CA ASN A 4 -2.11 12.06 5.61
C ASN A 4 -3.12 11.23 6.40
N THR A 5 -4.08 10.63 5.71
CA THR A 5 -4.97 9.66 6.34
C THR A 5 -4.20 8.34 6.54
N LYS A 6 -4.37 7.73 7.68
CA LYS A 6 -3.71 6.45 7.97
C LYS A 6 -4.20 5.37 7.02
N VAL A 7 -3.25 4.66 6.43
CA VAL A 7 -3.52 3.48 5.60
C VAL A 7 -3.12 2.27 6.42
N MET A 8 -4.08 1.43 6.73
CA MET A 8 -3.88 0.26 7.59
C MET A 8 -3.92 -1.02 6.78
N ALA A 9 -3.16 -2.01 7.24
CA ALA A 9 -3.19 -3.32 6.62
C ALA A 9 -4.59 -3.92 6.79
N VAL A 10 -5.21 -4.32 5.69
CA VAL A 10 -6.55 -4.93 5.72
C VAL A 10 -6.51 -6.38 6.14
N LYS A 11 -5.34 -7.01 6.02
CA LYS A 11 -5.09 -8.38 6.43
C LYS A 11 -3.65 -8.50 6.90
N SER A 12 -3.40 -9.46 7.77
CA SER A 12 -2.03 -9.76 8.21
C SER A 12 -1.22 -10.35 7.07
N GLY A 13 0.04 -9.98 6.99
CA GLY A 13 0.92 -10.45 5.93
C GLY A 13 2.34 -9.93 6.08
N LYS A 14 3.11 -10.02 4.98
CA LYS A 14 4.50 -9.60 4.94
C LYS A 14 4.67 -8.56 3.83
N ILE A 15 5.42 -7.50 4.13
CA ILE A 15 5.72 -6.45 3.17
C ILE A 15 6.69 -7.02 2.12
N THR A 16 6.26 -7.03 0.87
CA THR A 16 7.04 -7.59 -0.23
C THR A 16 7.82 -6.54 -1.00
N ASP A 17 7.34 -5.31 -1.04
CA ASP A 17 8.05 -4.22 -1.71
C ASP A 17 7.60 -2.88 -1.17
N VAL A 18 8.53 -1.93 -1.16
CA VAL A 18 8.30 -0.53 -0.77
C VAL A 18 9.19 0.31 -1.65
N GLY A 19 8.66 1.39 -2.22
CA GLY A 19 9.48 2.23 -3.05
C GLY A 19 8.74 3.43 -3.59
N TYR A 20 9.35 4.03 -4.60
CA TYR A 20 8.80 5.19 -5.30
C TYR A 20 8.93 4.95 -6.80
N SER A 21 7.86 5.23 -7.54
CA SER A 21 7.88 5.20 -9.00
C SER A 21 7.21 6.45 -9.54
N ASN A 22 7.49 6.77 -10.81
CA ASN A 22 6.86 7.93 -11.44
C ASN A 22 5.35 7.76 -11.59
N SER A 23 4.88 6.53 -11.75
CA SER A 23 3.45 6.25 -11.91
C SER A 23 2.71 6.19 -10.58
N TYR A 24 3.28 5.47 -9.61
CA TYR A 24 2.60 5.21 -8.34
C TYR A 24 2.95 6.22 -7.24
N GLY A 25 4.03 6.98 -7.40
CA GLY A 25 4.57 7.75 -6.29
C GLY A 25 5.13 6.80 -5.24
N TYR A 26 5.00 7.15 -3.98
CA TYR A 26 5.33 6.23 -2.91
C TYR A 26 4.30 5.10 -2.89
N TYR A 27 4.77 3.87 -2.78
CA TYR A 27 3.90 2.71 -2.76
C TYR A 27 4.40 1.67 -1.77
N VAL A 28 3.49 0.83 -1.32
CA VAL A 28 3.78 -0.34 -0.51
C VAL A 28 3.02 -1.53 -1.07
N LYS A 29 3.72 -2.66 -1.18
CA LYS A 29 3.12 -3.93 -1.56
C LYS A 29 3.30 -4.92 -0.43
N TYR A 30 2.26 -5.67 -0.16
CA TYR A 30 2.38 -6.75 0.82
C TYR A 30 1.55 -7.95 0.38
N LYS A 31 2.02 -9.12 0.81
CA LYS A 31 1.34 -10.38 0.53
C LYS A 31 0.74 -10.88 1.83
N THR A 32 -0.56 -11.09 1.83
CA THR A 32 -1.24 -11.60 3.01
C THR A 32 -0.98 -13.09 3.19
N TYR A 33 -1.21 -13.59 4.40
CA TYR A 33 -1.07 -15.02 4.66
C TYR A 33 -2.15 -15.83 3.95
N ASP A 34 -3.24 -15.18 3.52
CA ASP A 34 -4.28 -15.75 2.67
C ASP A 34 -3.93 -15.72 1.18
N LYS A 35 -2.69 -15.32 0.85
CA LYS A 35 -2.14 -15.27 -0.52
C LYS A 35 -2.71 -14.18 -1.41
N TYR A 36 -3.26 -13.12 -0.85
CA TYR A 36 -3.60 -11.91 -1.60
C TYR A 36 -2.38 -11.01 -1.73
N ASP A 37 -2.19 -10.44 -2.91
CA ASP A 37 -1.20 -9.39 -3.14
C ASP A 37 -1.92 -8.05 -3.11
N ILE A 38 -1.48 -7.16 -2.24
CA ILE A 38 -2.12 -5.86 -2.03
C ILE A 38 -1.12 -4.76 -2.36
N LEU A 39 -1.56 -3.79 -3.16
CA LEU A 39 -0.77 -2.61 -3.52
C LEU A 39 -1.51 -1.36 -3.07
N CYS A 40 -0.80 -0.51 -2.36
CA CYS A 40 -1.26 0.84 -2.02
C CYS A 40 -0.30 1.83 -2.65
N ALA A 41 -0.80 2.83 -3.37
CA ALA A 41 0.02 3.79 -4.11
C ALA A 41 -0.44 5.23 -3.87
N HIS A 42 0.30 6.18 -4.43
CA HIS A 42 0.07 7.62 -4.26
C HIS A 42 0.09 8.03 -2.78
N LEU A 43 1.01 7.43 -2.05
CA LEU A 43 1.17 7.65 -0.62
C LEU A 43 2.04 8.88 -0.37
N ASP A 44 1.82 9.56 0.76
CA ASP A 44 2.68 10.64 1.20
C ASP A 44 3.92 10.08 1.89
N SER A 45 3.75 9.05 2.69
CA SER A 45 4.86 8.38 3.38
C SER A 45 4.51 6.92 3.65
N VAL A 46 5.55 6.13 3.88
CA VAL A 46 5.44 4.70 4.21
C VAL A 46 6.14 4.47 5.54
N THR A 47 5.47 3.75 6.45
CA THR A 47 5.97 3.53 7.80
C THR A 47 6.63 2.16 7.99
N VAL A 48 6.59 1.31 6.96
CA VAL A 48 7.14 -0.06 7.00
C VAL A 48 8.22 -0.24 5.97
N LYS A 49 8.94 -1.35 6.05
CA LYS A 49 10.03 -1.70 5.14
C LYS A 49 9.77 -3.08 4.52
N LYS A 50 10.40 -3.32 3.38
CA LYS A 50 10.42 -4.64 2.76
C LYS A 50 10.90 -5.68 3.76
N GLY A 51 10.14 -6.75 3.89
CA GLY A 51 10.44 -7.84 4.82
C GLY A 51 9.74 -7.72 6.17
N ASP A 52 9.13 -6.58 6.48
CA ASP A 52 8.38 -6.41 7.72
C ASP A 52 7.13 -7.28 7.71
N ASN A 53 6.77 -7.80 8.89
CA ASN A 53 5.50 -8.48 9.08
C ASN A 53 4.50 -7.49 9.66
N VAL A 54 3.29 -7.51 9.15
CA VAL A 54 2.22 -6.62 9.62
C VAL A 54 1.01 -7.45 10.04
N ILE A 55 0.25 -6.91 10.97
CA ILE A 55 -0.99 -7.49 11.46
C ILE A 55 -2.14 -6.63 10.95
N GLN A 56 -3.28 -7.22 10.71
CA GLN A 56 -4.47 -6.48 10.31
C GLN A 56 -4.69 -5.31 11.27
N GLY A 57 -4.82 -4.11 10.70
CA GLY A 57 -5.00 -2.88 11.47
C GLY A 57 -3.70 -2.10 11.71
N ASP A 58 -2.53 -2.67 11.43
CA ASP A 58 -1.27 -1.93 11.54
C ASP A 58 -1.22 -0.81 10.51
N VAL A 59 -0.72 0.35 10.91
CA VAL A 59 -0.49 1.47 9.99
C VAL A 59 0.73 1.15 9.13
N VAL A 60 0.54 1.12 7.81
CA VAL A 60 1.63 0.84 6.86
C VAL A 60 2.06 2.09 6.11
N ALA A 61 1.21 3.11 6.04
CA ALA A 61 1.50 4.31 5.28
C ALA A 61 0.52 5.43 5.64
N TYR A 62 0.74 6.60 5.04
CA TYR A 62 -0.21 7.71 5.07
C TYR A 62 -0.55 8.08 3.63
N SER A 63 -1.81 8.30 3.35
CA SER A 63 -2.27 8.67 2.01
C SER A 63 -1.78 10.06 1.63
N GLY A 64 -1.60 10.28 0.34
CA GLY A 64 -1.08 11.54 -0.16
C GLY A 64 -1.45 11.77 -1.61
N ASN A 65 -0.58 12.49 -2.31
CA ASN A 65 -0.78 12.88 -3.69
C ASN A 65 0.54 12.77 -4.49
N THR A 66 1.32 11.71 -4.23
CA THR A 66 2.58 11.48 -4.93
C THR A 66 2.36 10.70 -6.21
N GLY A 67 3.31 10.81 -7.15
CA GLY A 67 3.23 10.16 -8.45
C GLY A 67 2.25 10.83 -9.39
N ASP A 68 1.73 10.09 -10.36
CA ASP A 68 0.78 10.57 -11.37
C ASP A 68 -0.63 10.64 -10.78
N SER A 69 -0.84 11.55 -9.85
CA SER A 69 -2.13 11.71 -9.18
C SER A 69 -2.70 13.09 -9.49
N THR A 70 -3.99 13.18 -9.72
CA THR A 70 -4.69 14.43 -9.97
C THR A 70 -5.26 15.05 -8.71
N GLY A 71 -5.10 14.42 -7.57
CA GLY A 71 -5.55 14.93 -6.28
C GLY A 71 -5.29 13.90 -5.19
N PRO A 72 -5.45 14.27 -3.92
CA PRO A 72 -5.25 13.34 -2.82
C PRO A 72 -6.19 12.15 -2.93
N HIS A 73 -5.63 10.97 -3.17
CA HIS A 73 -6.40 9.74 -3.21
C HIS A 73 -5.50 8.54 -2.97
N LEU A 74 -6.10 7.43 -2.63
CA LEU A 74 -5.42 6.16 -2.45
C LEU A 74 -5.68 5.29 -3.67
N HIS A 75 -4.61 4.86 -4.33
CA HIS A 75 -4.70 3.82 -5.33
C HIS A 75 -4.51 2.48 -4.63
N TYR A 76 -5.50 1.62 -4.73
CA TYR A 76 -5.53 0.38 -3.99
C TYR A 76 -5.84 -0.78 -4.92
N GLU A 77 -4.96 -1.78 -4.98
CA GLU A 77 -5.17 -2.97 -5.79
C GLU A 77 -5.09 -4.20 -4.90
N ILE A 78 -6.03 -5.12 -5.10
CA ILE A 78 -6.03 -6.42 -4.42
C ILE A 78 -6.03 -7.49 -5.51
N LYS A 79 -5.11 -8.43 -5.40
CA LYS A 79 -4.95 -9.48 -6.39
C LYS A 79 -4.80 -10.83 -5.69
N LEU A 80 -5.51 -11.84 -6.19
CA LEU A 80 -5.38 -13.21 -5.73
C LEU A 80 -4.78 -14.04 -6.87
N GLY A 81 -3.52 -14.45 -6.73
CA GLY A 81 -2.81 -15.09 -7.81
C GLY A 81 -2.66 -14.15 -9.00
N ASP A 82 -3.23 -14.49 -10.15
CA ASP A 82 -3.21 -13.66 -11.36
C ASP A 82 -4.51 -12.88 -11.58
N GLU A 83 -5.43 -12.92 -10.63
CA GLU A 83 -6.74 -12.28 -10.77
C GLU A 83 -6.88 -11.09 -9.81
N TYR A 84 -7.34 -9.95 -10.35
CA TYR A 84 -7.71 -8.79 -9.53
C TYR A 84 -9.07 -9.01 -8.91
N ILE A 85 -9.23 -8.51 -7.72
CA ILE A 85 -10.50 -8.61 -6.97
C ILE A 85 -11.12 -7.23 -6.82
#